data_a0ea7e337d8f96ccee8dda40e3a11c55
#
_entry.id   a0ea7e337d8f96ccee8dda40e3a11c55
#
_cell.length_a   1.000
_cell.length_b   1.000
_cell.length_c   1.000
_cell.angle_alpha   90.00
_cell.angle_beta   90.00
_cell.angle_gamma   90.00
#
_symmetry.space_group_name_H-M   'P 1'
#
loop_
_entity.id
_entity.type
_entity.pdbx_description
1 polymer ?
#
loop_
_entity_poly.entity_id
_entity_poly.type
_entity_poly.pdbx_seq_one_letter_code
_entity_poly.pdbx_strand_id
1 'polypeptide(L)'
;MKKWKIAIVGCGDIAEHTYMSQMYRNTRAEVTACCDLKPERAALFQEKFGIPRAYADIDGLLANEDFEILMDTASIPAHYELNMKALKAGKHLYSQKPIGLTVEQATDMIETAKAAGLVFSAAPIHMLRNDIREAKRIIDGGLIGKVTLARAMAAHGGPEYFQYRVNDPSWFYEPGAGALYDLGVHALHMVTGLLGPVREVSCTAAISSPSRLIRSGNFNGKIINSDKLFDNYLIHLNFGGGAIADIVTGFCVKATTAPSLEIYGEYGSIIFTDDPHNPLKLYLDEPERKIRGWIEPRPQERPEPEFFQCSCIADLIDAVENKRSSGLPPEHARHVIDLICNIEQSARDGQVHTLHTVF
;
A
#
# COMPACT_ATOMS: atom_id res chain seq x y z
N MET A 1 -15.03 -10.31 -25.46
CA MET A 1 -15.15 -9.19 -24.51
C MET A 1 -14.13 -8.13 -24.87
N LYS A 2 -14.45 -6.83 -24.73
CA LYS A 2 -13.49 -5.73 -24.90
C LYS A 2 -12.37 -5.91 -23.88
N LYS A 3 -11.11 -5.80 -24.31
CA LYS A 3 -9.98 -5.68 -23.41
C LYS A 3 -9.67 -4.21 -23.16
N TRP A 4 -9.41 -3.86 -21.91
CA TRP A 4 -8.97 -2.55 -21.49
C TRP A 4 -7.48 -2.39 -21.78
N LYS A 5 -7.10 -1.38 -22.54
CA LYS A 5 -5.70 -1.09 -22.84
C LYS A 5 -5.04 -0.33 -21.69
N ILE A 6 -3.89 -0.82 -21.27
CA ILE A 6 -3.13 -0.30 -20.15
C ILE A 6 -1.76 0.16 -20.64
N ALA A 7 -1.33 1.33 -20.20
CA ALA A 7 0.06 1.76 -20.29
C ALA A 7 0.70 1.74 -18.90
N ILE A 8 1.94 1.27 -18.82
CA ILE A 8 2.72 1.21 -17.56
C ILE A 8 3.83 2.25 -17.60
N VAL A 9 3.93 3.08 -16.57
CA VAL A 9 5.04 4.02 -16.38
C VAL A 9 5.87 3.59 -15.17
N GLY A 10 7.20 3.48 -15.38
CA GLY A 10 8.14 2.93 -14.41
C GLY A 10 8.32 1.42 -14.56
N CYS A 11 9.29 1.02 -15.38
CA CYS A 11 9.62 -0.39 -15.70
C CYS A 11 10.62 -0.98 -14.69
N GLY A 12 10.41 -0.73 -13.38
CA GLY A 12 11.27 -1.20 -12.30
C GLY A 12 10.84 -2.53 -11.70
N ASP A 13 11.50 -2.93 -10.59
CA ASP A 13 11.30 -4.21 -9.91
C ASP A 13 9.82 -4.44 -9.52
N ILE A 14 9.10 -3.40 -9.08
CA ILE A 14 7.68 -3.50 -8.71
C ILE A 14 6.81 -3.82 -9.93
N ALA A 15 7.03 -3.12 -11.05
CA ALA A 15 6.31 -3.40 -12.28
C ALA A 15 6.56 -4.84 -12.74
N GLU A 16 7.82 -5.26 -12.72
CA GLU A 16 8.27 -6.55 -13.23
C GLU A 16 7.80 -7.72 -12.34
N HIS A 17 8.20 -7.71 -11.08
CA HIS A 17 8.05 -8.87 -10.20
C HIS A 17 6.70 -8.93 -9.49
N THR A 18 6.07 -7.76 -9.26
CA THR A 18 4.78 -7.72 -8.55
C THR A 18 3.60 -7.75 -9.51
N TYR A 19 3.63 -6.93 -10.56
CA TYR A 19 2.45 -6.78 -11.42
C TYR A 19 2.52 -7.62 -12.70
N MET A 20 3.55 -7.44 -13.52
CA MET A 20 3.62 -8.11 -14.82
C MET A 20 3.76 -9.63 -14.70
N SER A 21 4.41 -10.13 -13.67
CA SER A 21 4.46 -11.58 -13.37
C SER A 21 3.09 -12.24 -13.22
N GLN A 22 2.05 -11.46 -12.90
CA GLN A 22 0.68 -11.94 -12.69
C GLN A 22 -0.38 -11.29 -13.60
N MET A 23 0.02 -10.35 -14.46
CA MET A 23 -0.91 -9.60 -15.33
C MET A 23 -1.69 -10.52 -16.27
N TYR A 24 -1.13 -11.65 -16.68
CA TYR A 24 -1.79 -12.65 -17.53
C TYR A 24 -3.08 -13.22 -16.91
N ARG A 25 -3.25 -13.13 -15.58
CA ARG A 25 -4.47 -13.57 -14.87
C ARG A 25 -5.63 -12.59 -15.08
N ASN A 26 -5.35 -11.36 -15.48
CA ASN A 26 -6.37 -10.36 -15.76
C ASN A 26 -6.76 -10.40 -17.25
N THR A 27 -7.67 -11.30 -17.59
CA THR A 27 -8.11 -11.55 -18.97
C THR A 27 -8.85 -10.38 -19.60
N ARG A 28 -9.28 -9.38 -18.81
CA ARG A 28 -9.97 -8.15 -19.26
C ARG A 28 -9.01 -7.02 -19.57
N ALA A 29 -7.72 -7.18 -19.33
CA ALA A 29 -6.68 -6.17 -19.50
C ALA A 29 -5.68 -6.59 -20.58
N GLU A 30 -5.09 -5.61 -21.24
CA GLU A 30 -3.99 -5.77 -22.17
C GLU A 30 -3.00 -4.62 -22.01
N VAL A 31 -1.75 -4.94 -21.72
CA VAL A 31 -0.68 -3.94 -21.65
C VAL A 31 -0.20 -3.64 -23.06
N THR A 32 -0.49 -2.44 -23.57
CA THR A 32 -0.16 -2.03 -24.95
C THR A 32 1.10 -1.19 -25.04
N ALA A 33 1.50 -0.54 -23.94
CA ALA A 33 2.69 0.29 -23.89
C ALA A 33 3.36 0.29 -22.53
N CYS A 34 4.66 0.56 -22.52
CA CYS A 34 5.44 0.85 -21.32
C CYS A 34 6.31 2.09 -21.50
N CYS A 35 6.67 2.74 -20.40
CA CYS A 35 7.48 3.94 -20.38
C CYS A 35 8.45 3.95 -19.21
N ASP A 36 9.71 4.32 -19.44
CA ASP A 36 10.71 4.56 -18.39
C ASP A 36 11.67 5.65 -18.85
N LEU A 37 12.11 6.52 -17.93
CA LEU A 37 13.11 7.56 -18.21
C LEU A 37 14.48 6.98 -18.66
N LYS A 38 14.71 5.70 -18.39
CA LYS A 38 15.84 4.94 -18.91
C LYS A 38 15.39 4.12 -20.10
N PRO A 39 15.64 4.56 -21.35
CA PRO A 39 15.14 3.89 -22.56
C PRO A 39 15.54 2.42 -22.65
N GLU A 40 16.74 2.09 -22.18
CA GLU A 40 17.24 0.71 -22.14
C GLU A 40 16.37 -0.17 -21.20
N ARG A 41 15.87 0.39 -20.08
CA ARG A 41 14.99 -0.33 -19.17
C ARG A 41 13.61 -0.54 -19.79
N ALA A 42 13.06 0.48 -20.46
CA ALA A 42 11.79 0.35 -21.18
C ALA A 42 11.88 -0.71 -22.28
N ALA A 43 13.00 -0.75 -23.04
CA ALA A 43 13.23 -1.73 -24.10
C ALA A 43 13.34 -3.16 -23.56
N LEU A 44 14.10 -3.39 -22.48
CA LEU A 44 14.21 -4.70 -21.83
C LEU A 44 12.86 -5.18 -21.28
N PHE A 45 12.10 -4.28 -20.68
CA PHE A 45 10.76 -4.58 -20.15
C PHE A 45 9.78 -4.92 -21.27
N GLN A 46 9.81 -4.16 -22.37
CA GLN A 46 9.04 -4.42 -23.59
C GLN A 46 9.33 -5.82 -24.14
N GLU A 47 10.61 -6.15 -24.34
CA GLU A 47 11.05 -7.46 -24.86
C GLU A 47 10.59 -8.61 -23.94
N LYS A 48 10.86 -8.45 -22.64
CA LYS A 48 10.56 -9.48 -21.63
C LYS A 48 9.09 -9.85 -21.56
N PHE A 49 8.20 -8.88 -21.68
CA PHE A 49 6.75 -9.08 -21.53
C PHE A 49 5.97 -9.03 -22.84
N GLY A 50 6.65 -8.88 -23.98
CA GLY A 50 6.02 -8.83 -25.29
C GLY A 50 5.10 -7.63 -25.46
N ILE A 51 5.43 -6.49 -24.84
CA ILE A 51 4.62 -5.26 -24.93
C ILE A 51 4.83 -4.62 -26.31
N PRO A 52 3.76 -4.18 -27.02
CA PRO A 52 3.88 -3.67 -28.38
C PRO A 52 4.80 -2.45 -28.51
N ARG A 53 4.76 -1.51 -27.55
CA ARG A 53 5.48 -0.23 -27.69
C ARG A 53 6.17 0.18 -26.37
N ALA A 54 7.33 0.83 -26.51
CA ALA A 54 8.09 1.41 -25.41
C ALA A 54 8.36 2.90 -25.69
N TYR A 55 8.28 3.70 -24.62
CA TYR A 55 8.47 5.16 -24.65
C TYR A 55 9.52 5.59 -23.64
N ALA A 56 10.25 6.67 -23.96
CA ALA A 56 11.27 7.23 -23.09
C ALA A 56 10.71 8.25 -22.08
N ASP A 57 9.51 8.79 -22.34
CA ASP A 57 8.84 9.76 -21.48
C ASP A 57 7.32 9.66 -21.58
N ILE A 58 6.65 10.19 -20.56
CA ILE A 58 5.18 10.14 -20.49
C ILE A 58 4.49 11.02 -21.54
N ASP A 59 5.10 12.11 -21.97
CA ASP A 59 4.47 13.03 -22.93
C ASP A 59 4.42 12.37 -24.30
N GLY A 60 5.49 11.68 -24.70
CA GLY A 60 5.53 10.84 -25.90
C GLY A 60 4.53 9.68 -25.83
N LEU A 61 4.41 9.03 -24.66
CA LEU A 61 3.41 7.99 -24.44
C LEU A 61 1.98 8.53 -24.62
N LEU A 62 1.64 9.62 -23.95
CA LEU A 62 0.28 10.19 -23.98
C LEU A 62 -0.10 10.75 -25.37
N ALA A 63 0.88 11.26 -26.13
CA ALA A 63 0.64 11.82 -27.46
C ALA A 63 0.44 10.77 -28.56
N ASN A 64 1.05 9.60 -28.42
CA ASN A 64 1.16 8.63 -29.50
C ASN A 64 0.46 7.29 -29.23
N GLU A 65 -0.02 7.04 -28.00
CA GLU A 65 -0.62 5.76 -27.63
C GLU A 65 -2.10 5.89 -27.26
N ASP A 66 -2.91 4.99 -27.79
CA ASP A 66 -4.33 4.87 -27.45
C ASP A 66 -4.52 3.84 -26.33
N PHE A 67 -4.74 4.29 -25.10
CA PHE A 67 -5.02 3.46 -23.94
C PHE A 67 -6.02 4.14 -23.00
N GLU A 68 -6.65 3.34 -22.13
CA GLU A 68 -7.67 3.85 -21.20
C GLU A 68 -7.17 4.02 -19.77
N ILE A 69 -6.21 3.19 -19.34
CA ILE A 69 -5.73 3.14 -17.95
C ILE A 69 -4.22 3.37 -17.92
N LEU A 70 -3.77 4.34 -17.13
CA LEU A 70 -2.37 4.45 -16.75
C LEU A 70 -2.13 3.67 -15.46
N MET A 71 -1.09 2.86 -15.45
CA MET A 71 -0.56 2.21 -14.25
C MET A 71 0.79 2.84 -13.91
N ASP A 72 0.83 3.64 -12.86
CA ASP A 72 2.06 4.28 -12.38
C ASP A 72 2.76 3.40 -11.34
N THR A 73 3.93 2.92 -11.71
CA THR A 73 4.85 2.12 -10.88
C THR A 73 6.24 2.74 -10.80
N ALA A 74 6.33 4.04 -11.06
CA ALA A 74 7.56 4.83 -11.01
C ALA A 74 8.09 5.00 -9.56
N SER A 75 9.06 5.85 -9.38
CA SER A 75 9.57 6.21 -8.05
C SER A 75 8.67 7.24 -7.36
N ILE A 76 8.61 7.21 -6.04
CA ILE A 76 7.74 8.05 -5.21
C ILE A 76 7.78 9.55 -5.60
N PRO A 77 8.94 10.20 -5.80
CA PRO A 77 8.96 11.62 -6.16
C PRO A 77 8.31 11.95 -7.51
N ALA A 78 8.18 10.97 -8.40
CA ALA A 78 7.62 11.17 -9.75
C ALA A 78 6.08 10.99 -9.80
N HIS A 79 5.48 10.32 -8.81
CA HIS A 79 4.05 9.95 -8.85
C HIS A 79 3.14 11.16 -9.11
N TYR A 80 3.31 12.26 -8.39
CA TYR A 80 2.42 13.41 -8.53
C TYR A 80 2.41 13.95 -9.96
N GLU A 81 3.58 14.21 -10.54
CA GLU A 81 3.68 14.76 -11.89
C GLU A 81 3.12 13.81 -12.95
N LEU A 82 3.49 12.53 -12.88
CA LEU A 82 3.04 11.50 -13.82
C LEU A 82 1.53 11.29 -13.75
N ASN A 83 1.01 11.19 -12.54
CA ASN A 83 -0.42 11.01 -12.29
C ASN A 83 -1.25 12.21 -12.79
N MET A 84 -0.80 13.43 -12.52
CA MET A 84 -1.46 14.65 -13.01
C MET A 84 -1.48 14.73 -14.55
N LYS A 85 -0.40 14.35 -15.23
CA LYS A 85 -0.36 14.29 -16.70
C LYS A 85 -1.38 13.27 -17.21
N ALA A 86 -1.46 12.08 -16.62
CA ALA A 86 -2.41 11.05 -17.00
C ALA A 86 -3.87 11.50 -16.79
N LEU A 87 -4.20 12.05 -15.64
CA LEU A 87 -5.54 12.52 -15.32
C LEU A 87 -5.97 13.66 -16.25
N LYS A 88 -5.10 14.64 -16.52
CA LYS A 88 -5.35 15.73 -17.47
C LYS A 88 -5.53 15.24 -18.91
N ALA A 89 -4.91 14.11 -19.26
CA ALA A 89 -5.10 13.44 -20.55
C ALA A 89 -6.34 12.52 -20.59
N GLY A 90 -7.19 12.54 -19.56
CA GLY A 90 -8.44 11.77 -19.52
C GLY A 90 -8.25 10.27 -19.29
N LYS A 91 -7.15 9.85 -18.67
CA LYS A 91 -6.88 8.44 -18.39
C LYS A 91 -7.34 8.05 -16.98
N HIS A 92 -7.99 6.89 -16.84
CA HIS A 92 -8.16 6.27 -15.54
C HIS A 92 -6.81 5.91 -14.96
N LEU A 93 -6.67 5.90 -13.63
CA LEU A 93 -5.37 5.82 -12.98
C LEU A 93 -5.31 4.73 -11.91
N TYR A 94 -4.27 3.92 -11.94
CA TYR A 94 -3.77 3.18 -10.79
C TYR A 94 -2.37 3.69 -10.41
N SER A 95 -2.20 4.18 -9.19
CA SER A 95 -0.91 4.70 -8.71
C SER A 95 -0.33 3.84 -7.61
N GLN A 96 0.98 3.62 -7.67
CA GLN A 96 1.75 3.03 -6.56
C GLN A 96 1.76 3.95 -5.33
N LYS A 97 2.09 3.33 -4.20
CA LYS A 97 2.15 3.96 -2.87
C LYS A 97 3.53 4.59 -2.59
N PRO A 98 3.51 5.68 -1.84
CA PRO A 98 2.40 6.60 -1.62
C PRO A 98 2.08 7.36 -2.92
N ILE A 99 0.83 7.76 -3.11
CA ILE A 99 0.40 8.44 -4.36
C ILE A 99 1.00 9.84 -4.55
N GLY A 100 1.54 10.42 -3.49
CA GLY A 100 2.24 11.71 -3.44
C GLY A 100 2.97 11.85 -2.12
N LEU A 101 3.66 12.97 -1.92
CA LEU A 101 4.43 13.26 -0.71
C LEU A 101 3.70 14.19 0.27
N THR A 102 2.66 14.90 -0.19
CA THR A 102 1.88 15.84 0.63
C THR A 102 0.38 15.66 0.45
N VAL A 103 -0.39 16.14 1.43
CA VAL A 103 -1.87 16.12 1.39
C VAL A 103 -2.40 16.96 0.22
N GLU A 104 -1.74 18.07 -0.09
CA GLU A 104 -2.11 18.94 -1.20
C GLU A 104 -1.96 18.24 -2.54
N GLN A 105 -0.83 17.54 -2.77
CA GLN A 105 -0.63 16.74 -3.98
C GLN A 105 -1.71 15.67 -4.15
N ALA A 106 -2.01 14.94 -3.07
CA ALA A 106 -3.06 13.92 -3.11
C ALA A 106 -4.44 14.53 -3.38
N THR A 107 -4.74 15.67 -2.76
CA THR A 107 -6.01 16.38 -2.95
C THR A 107 -6.18 16.87 -4.39
N ASP A 108 -5.15 17.48 -4.97
CA ASP A 108 -5.18 17.96 -6.37
C ASP A 108 -5.45 16.82 -7.37
N MET A 109 -4.78 15.67 -7.18
CA MET A 109 -5.03 14.48 -8.02
C MET A 109 -6.47 13.96 -7.87
N ILE A 110 -6.99 13.89 -6.64
CA ILE A 110 -8.36 13.42 -6.37
C ILE A 110 -9.38 14.35 -7.01
N GLU A 111 -9.22 15.65 -6.83
CA GLU A 111 -10.14 16.65 -7.40
C GLU A 111 -10.08 16.66 -8.92
N THR A 112 -8.89 16.54 -9.51
CA THR A 112 -8.72 16.45 -10.97
C THR A 112 -9.41 15.20 -11.52
N ALA A 113 -9.24 14.03 -10.87
CA ALA A 113 -9.91 12.80 -11.29
C ALA A 113 -11.44 12.94 -11.20
N LYS A 114 -11.96 13.48 -10.09
CA LYS A 114 -13.40 13.70 -9.89
C LYS A 114 -13.99 14.67 -10.93
N ALA A 115 -13.33 15.78 -11.18
CA ALA A 115 -13.78 16.77 -12.16
C ALA A 115 -13.85 16.21 -13.57
N ALA A 116 -12.95 15.28 -13.93
CA ALA A 116 -12.91 14.61 -15.22
C ALA A 116 -13.77 13.34 -15.30
N GLY A 117 -14.46 12.93 -14.22
CA GLY A 117 -15.23 11.69 -14.16
C GLY A 117 -14.38 10.42 -14.28
N LEU A 118 -13.13 10.47 -13.87
CA LEU A 118 -12.18 9.38 -13.96
C LEU A 118 -12.16 8.56 -12.66
N VAL A 119 -11.91 7.27 -12.79
CA VAL A 119 -11.62 6.40 -11.63
C VAL A 119 -10.13 6.48 -11.34
N PHE A 120 -9.81 6.84 -10.10
CA PHE A 120 -8.48 6.81 -9.54
C PHE A 120 -8.42 5.75 -8.44
N SER A 121 -7.55 4.79 -8.58
CA SER A 121 -7.30 3.69 -7.65
C SER A 121 -5.88 3.79 -7.09
N ALA A 122 -5.72 3.67 -5.78
CA ALA A 122 -4.47 3.92 -5.07
C ALA A 122 -3.95 2.69 -4.32
N ALA A 123 -2.69 2.31 -4.56
CA ALA A 123 -2.01 1.30 -3.74
C ALA A 123 -1.85 1.76 -2.27
N PRO A 124 -1.68 0.82 -1.32
CA PRO A 124 -1.52 -0.62 -1.49
C PRO A 124 -2.86 -1.36 -1.61
N ILE A 125 -2.79 -2.57 -2.15
CA ILE A 125 -3.97 -3.38 -2.50
C ILE A 125 -4.63 -4.10 -1.32
N HIS A 126 -4.25 -3.79 -0.08
CA HIS A 126 -4.66 -4.54 1.11
C HIS A 126 -6.18 -4.69 1.25
N MET A 127 -6.94 -3.63 0.96
CA MET A 127 -8.40 -3.67 1.10
C MET A 127 -9.10 -4.59 0.09
N LEU A 128 -8.38 -5.12 -0.90
CA LEU A 128 -8.87 -6.14 -1.82
C LEU A 128 -8.55 -7.57 -1.36
N ARG A 129 -7.72 -7.76 -0.35
CA ARG A 129 -7.35 -9.08 0.18
C ARG A 129 -8.53 -9.73 0.88
N ASN A 130 -8.70 -11.04 0.69
CA ASN A 130 -9.83 -11.78 1.25
C ASN A 130 -9.82 -11.81 2.78
N ASP A 131 -8.64 -11.94 3.39
CA ASP A 131 -8.48 -11.89 4.85
C ASP A 131 -8.86 -10.53 5.44
N ILE A 132 -8.46 -9.43 4.79
CA ILE A 132 -8.84 -8.07 5.21
C ILE A 132 -10.34 -7.85 5.07
N ARG A 133 -10.94 -8.29 3.96
CA ARG A 133 -12.40 -8.21 3.74
C ARG A 133 -13.17 -9.03 4.78
N GLU A 134 -12.68 -10.23 5.10
CA GLU A 134 -13.30 -11.06 6.14
C GLU A 134 -13.18 -10.41 7.53
N ALA A 135 -11.99 -9.89 7.89
CA ALA A 135 -11.82 -9.14 9.13
C ALA A 135 -12.77 -7.92 9.20
N LYS A 136 -12.89 -7.17 8.09
CA LYS A 136 -13.83 -6.04 8.00
C LYS A 136 -15.27 -6.48 8.20
N ARG A 137 -15.69 -7.59 7.58
CA ARG A 137 -17.02 -8.17 7.74
C ARG A 137 -17.31 -8.57 9.19
N ILE A 138 -16.33 -9.16 9.88
CA ILE A 138 -16.45 -9.54 11.30
C ILE A 138 -16.62 -8.30 12.18
N ILE A 139 -15.82 -7.25 11.93
CA ILE A 139 -15.88 -5.98 12.67
C ILE A 139 -17.22 -5.27 12.43
N ASP A 140 -17.58 -5.05 11.16
CA ASP A 140 -18.81 -4.34 10.78
C ASP A 140 -20.07 -5.09 11.21
N GLY A 141 -20.02 -6.42 11.24
CA GLY A 141 -21.08 -7.28 11.75
C GLY A 141 -21.18 -7.30 13.29
N GLY A 142 -20.29 -6.62 14.00
CA GLY A 142 -20.29 -6.52 15.45
C GLY A 142 -19.96 -7.81 16.19
N LEU A 143 -19.36 -8.81 15.50
CA LEU A 143 -19.14 -10.14 16.09
C LEU A 143 -18.13 -10.10 17.26
N ILE A 144 -17.14 -9.21 17.23
CA ILE A 144 -16.20 -8.99 18.33
C ILE A 144 -16.61 -7.82 19.26
N GLY A 145 -17.80 -7.25 19.07
CA GLY A 145 -18.24 -6.05 19.77
C GLY A 145 -17.50 -4.80 19.28
N LYS A 146 -17.55 -3.73 20.07
CA LYS A 146 -16.83 -2.49 19.78
C LYS A 146 -15.34 -2.73 19.85
N VAL A 147 -14.61 -2.32 18.80
CA VAL A 147 -13.15 -2.38 18.81
C VAL A 147 -12.60 -1.37 19.83
N THR A 148 -11.66 -1.83 20.64
CA THR A 148 -11.01 -1.05 21.70
C THR A 148 -9.53 -0.81 21.41
N LEU A 149 -8.84 -1.81 20.83
CA LEU A 149 -7.41 -1.76 20.57
C LEU A 149 -7.08 -2.48 19.27
N ALA A 150 -6.10 -1.96 18.52
CA ALA A 150 -5.39 -2.70 17.48
C ALA A 150 -3.88 -2.61 17.67
N ARG A 151 -3.14 -3.60 17.19
CA ARG A 151 -1.67 -3.62 17.18
C ARG A 151 -1.18 -4.11 15.84
N ALA A 152 -0.20 -3.42 15.25
CA ALA A 152 0.37 -3.85 13.97
C ALA A 152 1.90 -3.87 14.03
N MET A 153 2.48 -4.86 13.35
CA MET A 153 3.93 -5.04 13.18
C MET A 153 4.26 -5.03 11.69
N ALA A 154 4.91 -3.96 11.22
CA ALA A 154 5.36 -3.83 9.84
C ALA A 154 6.85 -3.45 9.83
N ALA A 155 7.71 -4.39 10.20
CA ALA A 155 9.13 -4.15 10.38
C ALA A 155 9.96 -5.34 9.89
N HIS A 156 11.17 -5.07 9.42
CA HIS A 156 12.18 -6.07 9.09
C HIS A 156 13.61 -5.54 9.34
N GLY A 157 14.63 -6.34 9.02
CA GLY A 157 16.05 -6.01 9.27
C GLY A 157 16.67 -4.97 8.35
N GLY A 158 15.90 -4.39 7.43
CA GLY A 158 16.35 -3.44 6.41
C GLY A 158 16.49 -4.07 5.02
N PRO A 159 16.35 -3.26 3.95
CA PRO A 159 16.43 -3.75 2.57
C PRO A 159 17.81 -4.32 2.23
N GLU A 160 18.88 -3.83 2.87
CA GLU A 160 20.25 -4.36 2.73
C GLU A 160 20.43 -5.74 3.39
N TYR A 161 19.58 -6.06 4.36
CA TYR A 161 19.63 -7.33 5.09
C TYR A 161 18.92 -8.45 4.31
N PHE A 162 17.75 -8.17 3.75
CA PHE A 162 16.92 -9.17 3.09
C PHE A 162 17.26 -9.40 1.61
N GLN A 163 17.91 -8.44 0.95
CA GLN A 163 18.29 -8.51 -0.45
C GLN A 163 17.19 -8.98 -1.41
N TYR A 164 15.98 -8.58 -1.14
CA TYR A 164 14.85 -8.92 -2.00
C TYR A 164 14.83 -8.15 -3.34
N ARG A 165 15.82 -7.26 -3.55
CA ARG A 165 15.97 -6.48 -4.79
C ARG A 165 17.40 -6.61 -5.34
N VAL A 166 17.51 -6.66 -6.66
CA VAL A 166 18.81 -6.70 -7.36
C VAL A 166 19.50 -5.34 -7.43
N ASN A 167 18.78 -4.25 -7.16
CA ASN A 167 19.27 -2.89 -7.22
C ASN A 167 19.94 -2.46 -5.91
N ASP A 168 20.77 -1.41 -5.99
CA ASP A 168 21.41 -0.79 -4.82
C ASP A 168 20.35 -0.32 -3.81
N PRO A 169 20.33 -0.83 -2.56
CA PRO A 169 19.33 -0.48 -1.57
C PRO A 169 19.55 0.89 -0.89
N SER A 170 20.61 1.61 -1.25
CA SER A 170 20.97 2.89 -0.61
C SER A 170 19.84 3.95 -0.68
N TRP A 171 19.05 3.92 -1.74
CA TRP A 171 17.97 4.89 -1.94
C TRP A 171 16.85 4.80 -0.88
N PHE A 172 16.71 3.64 -0.20
CA PHE A 172 15.76 3.49 0.90
C PHE A 172 16.07 4.36 2.12
N TYR A 173 17.29 4.90 2.18
CA TYR A 173 17.78 5.74 3.28
C TYR A 173 17.91 7.22 2.90
N GLU A 174 17.33 7.60 1.76
CA GLU A 174 17.28 9.00 1.31
C GLU A 174 15.91 9.63 1.60
N PRO A 175 15.84 10.99 1.72
CA PRO A 175 14.58 11.70 1.96
C PRO A 175 13.47 11.32 0.97
N GLY A 176 12.26 11.10 1.48
CA GLY A 176 11.11 10.61 0.70
C GLY A 176 11.03 9.08 0.59
N ALA A 177 11.93 8.37 1.26
CA ALA A 177 11.91 6.91 1.43
C ALA A 177 11.93 6.55 2.93
N GLY A 178 12.51 5.42 3.30
CA GLY A 178 12.62 4.99 4.69
C GLY A 178 11.54 4.01 5.13
N ALA A 179 11.70 3.52 6.35
CA ALA A 179 10.85 2.46 6.90
C ALA A 179 9.37 2.84 6.98
N LEU A 180 9.07 4.10 7.28
CA LEU A 180 7.69 4.57 7.37
C LEU A 180 6.99 4.53 6.01
N TYR A 181 7.66 4.99 4.94
CA TYR A 181 7.12 5.00 3.57
C TYR A 181 7.15 3.62 2.90
N ASP A 182 8.08 2.75 3.28
CA ASP A 182 8.20 1.41 2.69
C ASP A 182 7.30 0.38 3.39
N LEU A 183 7.32 0.33 4.71
CA LEU A 183 6.63 -0.66 5.55
C LEU A 183 5.46 -0.08 6.32
N GLY A 184 5.67 1.05 7.00
CA GLY A 184 4.65 1.69 7.85
C GLY A 184 3.38 2.01 7.08
N VAL A 185 3.51 2.46 5.84
CA VAL A 185 2.39 2.73 4.92
C VAL A 185 1.43 1.54 4.80
N HIS A 186 1.94 0.30 4.81
CA HIS A 186 1.12 -0.90 4.72
C HIS A 186 0.30 -1.14 5.98
N ALA A 187 0.94 -1.04 7.17
CA ALA A 187 0.23 -1.17 8.45
C ALA A 187 -0.81 -0.05 8.63
N LEU A 188 -0.45 1.19 8.29
CA LEU A 188 -1.37 2.33 8.35
C LEU A 188 -2.61 2.09 7.49
N HIS A 189 -2.44 1.64 6.24
CA HIS A 189 -3.59 1.30 5.37
C HIS A 189 -4.44 0.15 5.92
N MET A 190 -3.83 -0.91 6.47
CA MET A 190 -4.62 -2.02 7.04
C MET A 190 -5.43 -1.55 8.25
N VAL A 191 -4.79 -0.89 9.20
CA VAL A 191 -5.44 -0.45 10.44
C VAL A 191 -6.53 0.59 10.16
N THR A 192 -6.25 1.61 9.35
CA THR A 192 -7.24 2.64 9.03
C THR A 192 -8.35 2.12 8.14
N GLY A 193 -8.06 1.25 7.18
CA GLY A 193 -9.08 0.62 6.34
C GLY A 193 -10.07 -0.25 7.12
N LEU A 194 -9.64 -0.86 8.22
CA LEU A 194 -10.49 -1.66 9.09
C LEU A 194 -11.24 -0.82 10.13
N LEU A 195 -10.59 0.21 10.71
CA LEU A 195 -11.12 0.97 11.85
C LEU A 195 -11.65 2.37 11.48
N GLY A 196 -11.39 2.84 10.25
CA GLY A 196 -11.76 4.19 9.81
C GLY A 196 -10.65 5.22 10.01
N PRO A 197 -10.96 6.51 9.81
CA PRO A 197 -9.98 7.58 9.88
C PRO A 197 -9.50 7.85 11.32
N VAL A 198 -8.21 8.12 11.45
CA VAL A 198 -7.56 8.51 12.71
C VAL A 198 -7.83 9.98 13.00
N ARG A 199 -8.01 10.32 14.27
CA ARG A 199 -8.18 11.70 14.74
C ARG A 199 -6.89 12.33 15.21
N GLU A 200 -6.07 11.55 15.93
CA GLU A 200 -4.82 12.05 16.53
C GLU A 200 -3.73 10.99 16.42
N VAL A 201 -2.52 11.45 16.27
CA VAL A 201 -1.32 10.59 16.21
C VAL A 201 -0.21 11.16 17.10
N SER A 202 0.52 10.26 17.74
CA SER A 202 1.81 10.55 18.36
C SER A 202 2.83 9.47 18.02
N CYS A 203 4.11 9.83 18.07
CA CYS A 203 5.17 8.93 17.66
C CYS A 203 6.44 9.13 18.47
N THR A 204 7.10 8.02 18.80
CA THR A 204 8.51 8.01 19.22
C THR A 204 9.31 7.32 18.12
N ALA A 205 10.35 7.98 17.62
CA ALA A 205 11.22 7.41 16.59
C ALA A 205 12.70 7.59 16.93
N ALA A 206 13.54 6.75 16.35
CA ALA A 206 14.98 6.77 16.56
C ALA A 206 15.74 6.41 15.28
N ILE A 207 16.98 6.89 15.18
CA ILE A 207 17.99 6.38 14.27
C ILE A 207 18.82 5.36 15.05
N SER A 208 18.44 4.08 14.95
CA SER A 208 19.05 3.00 15.73
C SER A 208 20.29 2.41 15.06
N SER A 209 20.39 2.53 13.74
CA SER A 209 21.49 1.99 12.92
C SER A 209 21.96 3.00 11.88
N PRO A 210 22.76 4.01 12.26
CA PRO A 210 23.18 5.10 11.37
C PRO A 210 24.13 4.65 10.26
N SER A 211 24.65 3.43 10.35
CA SER A 211 25.53 2.83 9.34
C SER A 211 25.14 1.37 9.13
N ARG A 212 24.95 0.96 7.88
CA ARG A 212 24.48 -0.36 7.49
C ARG A 212 25.36 -1.00 6.46
N LEU A 213 25.75 -2.25 6.70
CA LEU A 213 26.61 -3.02 5.80
C LEU A 213 25.76 -3.96 4.95
N ILE A 214 25.89 -3.85 3.62
CA ILE A 214 25.34 -4.84 2.68
C ILE A 214 26.18 -6.10 2.76
N ARG A 215 25.58 -7.24 3.08
CA ARG A 215 26.29 -8.48 3.40
C ARG A 215 26.28 -9.53 2.28
N SER A 216 25.67 -9.23 1.14
CA SER A 216 25.61 -10.17 0.02
C SER A 216 25.16 -9.47 -1.28
N GLY A 217 25.09 -10.23 -2.41
CA GLY A 217 24.72 -9.73 -3.73
C GLY A 217 25.76 -8.82 -4.38
N ASN A 218 25.31 -8.09 -5.39
CA ASN A 218 26.17 -7.24 -6.23
C ASN A 218 26.83 -6.08 -5.48
N PHE A 219 26.28 -5.70 -4.32
CA PHE A 219 26.77 -4.57 -3.50
C PHE A 219 27.37 -5.03 -2.17
N ASN A 220 27.74 -6.32 -2.05
CA ASN A 220 28.35 -6.86 -0.85
C ASN A 220 29.58 -6.07 -0.42
N GLY A 221 29.69 -5.73 0.87
CA GLY A 221 30.76 -4.92 1.43
C GLY A 221 30.53 -3.40 1.38
N LYS A 222 29.50 -2.92 0.64
CA LYS A 222 29.14 -1.51 0.64
C LYS A 222 28.53 -1.10 2.00
N ILE A 223 28.98 0.04 2.52
CA ILE A 223 28.41 0.69 3.70
C ILE A 223 27.46 1.78 3.23
N ILE A 224 26.25 1.79 3.81
CA ILE A 224 25.22 2.80 3.60
C ILE A 224 25.19 3.69 4.83
N ASN A 225 25.32 5.03 4.65
CA ASN A 225 25.00 5.98 5.71
C ASN A 225 23.49 6.15 5.78
N SER A 226 22.90 5.83 6.94
CA SER A 226 21.47 5.86 7.21
C SER A 226 21.13 6.77 8.37
N ASP A 227 21.87 7.86 8.52
CA ASP A 227 21.79 8.85 9.59
C ASP A 227 20.81 10.02 9.30
N LYS A 228 20.17 10.01 8.13
CA LYS A 228 19.27 11.09 7.68
C LYS A 228 17.81 10.87 8.06
N LEU A 229 17.40 9.60 8.23
CA LEU A 229 16.01 9.20 8.45
C LEU A 229 15.90 8.35 9.70
N PHE A 230 14.80 8.50 10.41
CA PHE A 230 14.46 7.53 11.45
C PHE A 230 14.32 6.14 10.82
N ASP A 231 14.81 5.13 11.50
CA ASP A 231 14.79 3.73 11.04
C ASP A 231 13.97 2.81 11.95
N ASN A 232 13.38 3.37 13.02
CA ASN A 232 12.58 2.66 13.99
C ASN A 232 11.52 3.58 14.59
N TYR A 233 10.24 3.16 14.57
CA TYR A 233 9.08 3.96 14.96
C TYR A 233 8.16 3.16 15.89
N LEU A 234 7.68 3.81 16.94
CA LEU A 234 6.54 3.42 17.76
C LEU A 234 5.46 4.47 17.57
N ILE A 235 4.36 4.10 16.92
CA ILE A 235 3.30 5.01 16.51
C ILE A 235 2.04 4.68 17.31
N HIS A 236 1.42 5.70 17.90
CA HIS A 236 0.17 5.60 18.64
C HIS A 236 -0.92 6.35 17.88
N LEU A 237 -2.02 5.68 17.58
CA LEU A 237 -3.17 6.23 16.87
C LEU A 237 -4.39 6.30 17.79
N ASN A 238 -5.11 7.42 17.75
CA ASN A 238 -6.38 7.60 18.42
C ASN A 238 -7.48 7.83 17.39
N PHE A 239 -8.45 6.90 17.30
CA PHE A 239 -9.57 6.99 16.36
C PHE A 239 -10.73 7.84 16.90
N GLY A 240 -10.65 8.27 18.16
CA GLY A 240 -11.79 8.78 18.89
C GLY A 240 -12.74 7.65 19.31
N GLY A 241 -13.79 8.00 20.05
CA GLY A 241 -14.78 7.00 20.45
C GLY A 241 -14.27 5.85 21.32
N GLY A 242 -12.99 5.84 21.75
CA GLY A 242 -12.36 4.86 22.61
C GLY A 242 -11.53 3.79 21.92
N ALA A 243 -11.44 3.79 20.59
CA ALA A 243 -10.52 2.91 19.85
C ALA A 243 -9.13 3.57 19.72
N ILE A 244 -8.09 2.80 20.01
CA ILE A 244 -6.68 3.19 19.85
C ILE A 244 -5.90 2.11 19.11
N ALA A 245 -4.74 2.46 18.54
CA ALA A 245 -3.84 1.46 17.98
C ALA A 245 -2.36 1.80 18.20
N ASP A 246 -1.55 0.74 18.30
CA ASP A 246 -0.09 0.80 18.28
C ASP A 246 0.45 0.19 16.99
N ILE A 247 1.38 0.89 16.33
CA ILE A 247 2.08 0.37 15.16
C ILE A 247 3.59 0.42 15.41
N VAL A 248 4.24 -0.71 15.24
CA VAL A 248 5.71 -0.81 15.19
C VAL A 248 6.13 -0.91 13.73
N THR A 249 6.96 0.03 13.27
CA THR A 249 7.54 -0.05 11.94
C THR A 249 9.01 0.35 11.96
N GLY A 250 9.84 -0.31 11.14
CA GLY A 250 11.26 -0.04 11.14
C GLY A 250 12.09 -1.02 10.32
N PHE A 251 13.36 -0.66 10.16
CA PHE A 251 14.40 -1.48 9.53
C PHE A 251 15.36 -2.13 10.56
N CYS A 252 14.91 -2.29 11.81
CA CYS A 252 15.75 -2.78 12.91
C CYS A 252 15.31 -4.13 13.48
N VAL A 253 14.22 -4.71 12.99
CA VAL A 253 13.66 -5.99 13.45
C VAL A 253 14.07 -7.11 12.49
N LYS A 254 15.04 -7.94 12.86
CA LYS A 254 15.51 -9.02 11.98
C LYS A 254 14.57 -10.20 11.89
N ALA A 255 13.84 -10.48 12.98
CA ALA A 255 12.82 -11.52 13.05
C ALA A 255 11.83 -11.20 14.17
N THR A 256 10.59 -11.63 14.00
CA THR A 256 9.54 -11.49 15.00
C THR A 256 8.57 -12.66 14.90
N THR A 257 7.93 -12.99 16.03
CA THR A 257 6.77 -13.91 16.09
C THR A 257 5.46 -13.14 16.31
N ALA A 258 5.52 -11.79 16.37
CA ALA A 258 4.33 -10.98 16.50
C ALA A 258 3.50 -11.07 15.22
N PRO A 259 2.16 -11.20 15.34
CA PRO A 259 1.27 -11.12 14.21
C PRO A 259 1.42 -9.79 13.45
N SER A 260 1.18 -9.81 12.14
CA SER A 260 1.20 -8.57 11.35
C SER A 260 0.13 -7.57 11.78
N LEU A 261 -1.02 -8.09 12.28
CA LEU A 261 -2.12 -7.27 12.80
C LEU A 261 -2.92 -8.07 13.83
N GLU A 262 -3.28 -7.41 14.92
CA GLU A 262 -4.17 -7.91 15.99
C GLU A 262 -5.24 -6.85 16.23
N ILE A 263 -6.50 -7.27 16.36
CA ILE A 263 -7.65 -6.39 16.66
C ILE A 263 -8.41 -6.97 17.83
N TYR A 264 -8.68 -6.14 18.83
CA TYR A 264 -9.33 -6.50 20.08
C TYR A 264 -10.62 -5.72 20.22
N GLY A 265 -11.72 -6.44 20.44
CA GLY A 265 -13.02 -5.90 20.72
C GLY A 265 -13.53 -6.35 22.09
N GLU A 266 -14.74 -5.87 22.46
CA GLU A 266 -15.36 -6.17 23.75
C GLU A 266 -15.68 -7.65 23.94
N TYR A 267 -15.96 -8.37 22.84
CA TYR A 267 -16.39 -9.78 22.87
C TYR A 267 -15.45 -10.72 22.14
N GLY A 268 -14.32 -10.24 21.63
CA GLY A 268 -13.41 -11.11 20.93
C GLY A 268 -12.22 -10.43 20.30
N SER A 269 -11.39 -11.21 19.63
CA SER A 269 -10.16 -10.74 19.00
C SER A 269 -9.95 -11.39 17.63
N ILE A 270 -9.38 -10.64 16.70
CA ILE A 270 -8.94 -11.11 15.38
C ILE A 270 -7.43 -11.04 15.36
N ILE A 271 -6.77 -12.15 15.02
CA ILE A 271 -5.32 -12.23 14.87
C ILE A 271 -5.01 -12.63 13.42
N PHE A 272 -4.25 -11.81 12.73
CA PHE A 272 -3.73 -12.14 11.40
C PHE A 272 -2.55 -13.08 11.53
N THR A 273 -2.53 -14.14 10.73
CA THR A 273 -1.49 -15.17 10.75
C THR A 273 -0.71 -15.19 9.45
N ASP A 274 0.46 -15.84 9.45
CA ASP A 274 1.24 -16.08 8.23
C ASP A 274 0.82 -17.39 7.52
N ASP A 275 -0.20 -18.10 8.04
CA ASP A 275 -0.72 -19.31 7.40
C ASP A 275 -1.68 -18.92 6.25
N PRO A 276 -1.33 -19.20 4.99
CA PRO A 276 -2.18 -18.85 3.86
C PRO A 276 -3.51 -19.64 3.81
N HIS A 277 -3.60 -20.77 4.52
CA HIS A 277 -4.82 -21.58 4.62
C HIS A 277 -5.75 -21.11 5.74
N ASN A 278 -5.18 -20.50 6.80
CA ASN A 278 -5.90 -19.96 7.94
C ASN A 278 -5.38 -18.55 8.28
N PRO A 279 -5.59 -17.56 7.39
CA PRO A 279 -4.98 -16.24 7.53
C PRO A 279 -5.50 -15.45 8.73
N LEU A 280 -6.63 -15.88 9.33
CA LEU A 280 -7.25 -15.25 10.49
C LEU A 280 -7.53 -16.30 11.57
N LYS A 281 -7.23 -15.95 12.84
CA LYS A 281 -7.76 -16.60 14.03
C LYS A 281 -8.73 -15.66 14.71
N LEU A 282 -9.89 -16.18 15.10
CA LEU A 282 -10.94 -15.46 15.79
C LEU A 282 -11.11 -16.05 17.18
N TYR A 283 -10.99 -15.21 18.22
CA TYR A 283 -11.39 -15.57 19.58
C TYR A 283 -12.72 -14.89 19.90
N LEU A 284 -13.67 -15.62 20.45
CA LEU A 284 -14.93 -15.07 20.95
C LEU A 284 -15.10 -15.40 22.43
N ASP A 285 -15.64 -14.45 23.19
CA ASP A 285 -16.12 -14.62 24.54
C ASP A 285 -17.44 -13.86 24.64
N GLU A 286 -18.51 -14.51 24.19
CA GLU A 286 -19.87 -13.93 24.14
C GLU A 286 -20.79 -14.67 25.11
N PRO A 287 -20.97 -14.12 26.33
CA PRO A 287 -21.71 -14.79 27.40
C PRO A 287 -23.18 -15.07 27.05
N GLU A 288 -23.82 -14.16 26.30
CA GLU A 288 -25.23 -14.30 25.92
C GLU A 288 -25.49 -15.48 25.00
N ARG A 289 -24.59 -15.72 24.04
CA ARG A 289 -24.62 -16.88 23.13
C ARG A 289 -23.94 -18.11 23.69
N LYS A 290 -23.34 -18.02 24.88
CA LYS A 290 -22.55 -19.09 25.53
C LYS A 290 -21.44 -19.65 24.63
N ILE A 291 -20.80 -18.77 23.87
CA ILE A 291 -19.68 -19.10 22.99
C ILE A 291 -18.40 -18.56 23.62
N ARG A 292 -17.41 -19.44 23.82
CA ARG A 292 -16.08 -19.04 24.29
C ARG A 292 -15.01 -19.92 23.68
N GLY A 293 -14.01 -19.31 23.05
CA GLY A 293 -12.85 -20.01 22.54
C GLY A 293 -12.35 -19.49 21.21
N TRP A 294 -11.30 -20.13 20.72
CA TRP A 294 -10.76 -19.88 19.38
C TRP A 294 -11.64 -20.55 18.34
N ILE A 295 -11.96 -19.82 17.30
CA ILE A 295 -12.76 -20.25 16.16
C ILE A 295 -11.95 -19.99 14.90
N GLU A 296 -11.94 -20.95 14.00
CA GLU A 296 -11.43 -20.75 12.64
C GLU A 296 -12.58 -20.19 11.78
N PRO A 297 -12.49 -18.96 11.28
CA PRO A 297 -13.50 -18.44 10.36
C PRO A 297 -13.48 -19.32 9.10
N ARG A 298 -14.61 -19.94 8.78
CA ARG A 298 -14.73 -20.63 7.50
C ARG A 298 -14.86 -19.60 6.38
N PRO A 299 -14.04 -19.68 5.32
CA PRO A 299 -14.27 -18.89 4.12
C PRO A 299 -15.73 -19.08 3.69
N GLN A 300 -16.40 -18.00 3.31
CA GLN A 300 -17.75 -18.14 2.77
C GLN A 300 -17.69 -19.05 1.54
N GLU A 301 -18.72 -19.92 1.34
CA GLU A 301 -18.83 -20.84 0.22
C GLU A 301 -18.93 -20.15 -1.16
N ARG A 302 -18.99 -18.82 -1.20
CA ARG A 302 -18.82 -18.07 -2.44
C ARG A 302 -17.34 -18.03 -2.73
N PRO A 303 -16.90 -18.53 -3.91
CA PRO A 303 -15.53 -18.34 -4.34
C PRO A 303 -15.29 -16.84 -4.46
N GLU A 304 -14.71 -16.25 -3.41
CA GLU A 304 -14.10 -14.94 -3.56
C GLU A 304 -13.14 -15.02 -4.77
N PRO A 305 -13.13 -14.02 -5.66
CA PRO A 305 -12.18 -14.04 -6.76
C PRO A 305 -10.79 -14.22 -6.16
N GLU A 306 -10.04 -15.17 -6.68
CA GLU A 306 -8.70 -15.44 -6.21
C GLU A 306 -7.89 -14.14 -6.18
N PHE A 307 -7.42 -13.78 -4.98
CA PHE A 307 -6.63 -12.56 -4.80
C PHE A 307 -5.25 -12.74 -5.45
N PHE A 308 -4.86 -11.77 -6.26
CA PHE A 308 -3.52 -11.66 -6.85
C PHE A 308 -3.12 -10.19 -6.97
N GLN A 309 -1.83 -9.91 -7.17
CA GLN A 309 -1.34 -8.53 -7.12
C GLN A 309 -1.97 -7.59 -8.15
N CYS A 310 -2.39 -8.12 -9.30
CA CYS A 310 -3.10 -7.35 -10.33
C CYS A 310 -4.62 -7.25 -10.10
N SER A 311 -5.16 -7.70 -8.95
CA SER A 311 -6.59 -7.54 -8.61
C SER A 311 -6.99 -6.05 -8.54
N CYS A 312 -6.03 -5.15 -8.31
CA CYS A 312 -6.25 -3.71 -8.38
C CYS A 312 -6.73 -3.25 -9.76
N ILE A 313 -6.18 -3.82 -10.82
CA ILE A 313 -6.58 -3.50 -12.20
C ILE A 313 -7.96 -4.09 -12.49
N ALA A 314 -8.25 -5.31 -12.02
CA ALA A 314 -9.57 -5.90 -12.16
C ALA A 314 -10.64 -5.09 -11.43
N ASP A 315 -10.36 -4.62 -10.20
CA ASP A 315 -11.24 -3.75 -9.44
C ASP A 315 -11.44 -2.38 -10.12
N LEU A 316 -10.37 -1.79 -10.65
CA LEU A 316 -10.44 -0.51 -11.36
C LEU A 316 -11.32 -0.62 -12.61
N ILE A 317 -11.11 -1.66 -13.44
CA ILE A 317 -11.95 -1.92 -14.63
C ILE A 317 -13.40 -2.09 -14.21
N ASP A 318 -13.66 -2.88 -13.18
CA ASP A 318 -15.00 -3.11 -12.64
C ASP A 318 -15.64 -1.81 -12.10
N ALA A 319 -14.85 -0.97 -11.44
CA ALA A 319 -15.30 0.34 -10.96
C ALA A 319 -15.71 1.26 -12.11
N VAL A 320 -14.94 1.28 -13.21
CA VAL A 320 -15.27 2.08 -14.41
C VAL A 320 -16.55 1.56 -15.08
N GLU A 321 -16.65 0.25 -15.31
CA GLU A 321 -17.80 -0.34 -16.00
C GLU A 321 -19.11 -0.21 -15.21
N ASN A 322 -19.04 -0.34 -13.88
CA ASN A 322 -20.20 -0.26 -13.01
C ASN A 322 -20.43 1.14 -12.41
N LYS A 323 -19.65 2.14 -12.80
CA LYS A 323 -19.73 3.52 -12.29
C LYS A 323 -19.75 3.59 -10.75
N ARG A 324 -18.88 2.83 -10.12
CA ARG A 324 -18.67 2.81 -8.68
C ARG A 324 -17.29 3.34 -8.30
N SER A 325 -17.09 3.62 -7.04
CA SER A 325 -15.73 3.88 -6.50
C SER A 325 -14.89 2.60 -6.56
N SER A 326 -13.58 2.76 -6.74
CA SER A 326 -12.63 1.65 -6.56
C SER A 326 -12.64 1.14 -5.12
N GLY A 327 -12.35 -0.14 -4.93
CA GLY A 327 -12.09 -0.72 -3.60
C GLY A 327 -10.79 -0.20 -2.95
N LEU A 328 -10.03 0.61 -3.68
CA LEU A 328 -8.80 1.29 -3.24
C LEU A 328 -8.96 2.82 -3.45
N PRO A 329 -9.85 3.50 -2.69
CA PRO A 329 -10.14 4.90 -2.92
C PRO A 329 -8.91 5.78 -2.60
N PRO A 330 -8.58 6.77 -3.46
CA PRO A 330 -7.43 7.64 -3.24
C PRO A 330 -7.59 8.55 -2.01
N GLU A 331 -8.80 8.77 -1.53
CA GLU A 331 -9.07 9.48 -0.27
C GLU A 331 -8.46 8.75 0.92
N HIS A 332 -8.51 7.41 0.93
CA HIS A 332 -7.84 6.60 1.95
C HIS A 332 -6.31 6.77 1.87
N ALA A 333 -5.76 6.74 0.67
CA ALA A 333 -4.32 6.98 0.47
C ALA A 333 -3.91 8.40 0.90
N ARG A 334 -4.75 9.43 0.64
CA ARG A 334 -4.54 10.80 1.14
C ARG A 334 -4.51 10.85 2.67
N HIS A 335 -5.42 10.16 3.34
CA HIS A 335 -5.43 10.09 4.81
C HIS A 335 -4.16 9.43 5.36
N VAL A 336 -3.65 8.40 4.70
CA VAL A 336 -2.39 7.76 5.08
C VAL A 336 -1.19 8.69 4.83
N ILE A 337 -1.19 9.52 3.79
CA ILE A 337 -0.17 10.56 3.60
C ILE A 337 -0.23 11.59 4.74
N ASP A 338 -1.42 12.05 5.13
CA ASP A 338 -1.61 12.95 6.27
C ASP A 338 -1.04 12.33 7.56
N LEU A 339 -1.33 11.05 7.82
CA LEU A 339 -0.72 10.30 8.92
C LEU A 339 0.80 10.29 8.85
N ILE A 340 1.39 9.94 7.71
CA ILE A 340 2.85 9.87 7.54
C ILE A 340 3.49 11.22 7.84
N CYS A 341 2.94 12.32 7.32
CA CYS A 341 3.44 13.67 7.58
C CYS A 341 3.39 14.02 9.06
N ASN A 342 2.28 13.72 9.74
CA ASN A 342 2.10 14.02 11.17
C ASN A 342 2.91 13.06 12.07
N ILE A 343 3.14 11.81 11.68
CA ILE A 343 4.05 10.88 12.37
C ILE A 343 5.48 11.43 12.34
N GLU A 344 5.96 11.87 11.18
CA GLU A 344 7.29 12.46 11.04
C GLU A 344 7.43 13.74 11.88
N GLN A 345 6.39 14.56 11.94
CA GLN A 345 6.39 15.76 12.76
C GLN A 345 6.39 15.41 14.24
N SER A 346 5.51 14.52 14.69
CA SER A 346 5.45 14.07 16.09
C SER A 346 6.78 13.44 16.55
N ALA A 347 7.44 12.68 15.69
CA ALA A 347 8.76 12.11 15.97
C ALA A 347 9.84 13.17 16.23
N ARG A 348 9.69 14.40 15.67
CA ARG A 348 10.65 15.49 15.84
C ARG A 348 10.32 16.40 17.01
N ASP A 349 9.05 16.70 17.24
CA ASP A 349 8.61 17.66 18.26
C ASP A 349 8.06 17.03 19.55
N GLY A 350 7.80 15.72 19.53
CA GLY A 350 7.26 14.98 20.67
C GLY A 350 5.81 15.32 21.01
N GLN A 351 5.08 15.96 20.10
CA GLN A 351 3.72 16.39 20.33
C GLN A 351 2.69 15.43 19.69
N VAL A 352 1.46 15.50 20.19
CA VAL A 352 0.30 14.86 19.57
C VAL A 352 -0.21 15.78 18.45
N HIS A 353 -0.45 15.19 17.27
CA HIS A 353 -0.97 15.90 16.12
C HIS A 353 -2.38 15.45 15.77
N THR A 354 -3.26 16.41 15.46
CA THR A 354 -4.63 16.16 15.01
C THR A 354 -4.68 16.08 13.49
N LEU A 355 -5.34 15.05 12.97
CA LEU A 355 -5.56 14.88 11.54
C LEU A 355 -6.86 15.56 11.10
N HIS A 356 -6.88 16.05 9.86
CA HIS A 356 -8.02 16.75 9.28
C HIS A 356 -8.62 16.04 8.07
N THR A 357 -7.93 15.06 7.49
CA THR A 357 -8.44 14.27 6.37
C THR A 357 -9.33 13.13 6.85
N VAL A 358 -10.31 12.79 6.01
CA VAL A 358 -11.21 11.63 6.18
C VAL A 358 -11.40 10.91 4.83
N PHE A 359 -11.97 9.69 4.85
CA PHE A 359 -12.25 8.87 3.66
C PHE A 359 -13.46 7.98 3.85
#